data_bc8792c996aa7a004d2e3150d5510314
#
_entry.id   bc8792c996aa7a004d2e3150d5510314
#
_cell.length_a   1.000
_cell.length_b   1.000
_cell.length_c   1.000
_cell.angle_alpha   90.00
_cell.angle_beta   90.00
_cell.angle_gamma   90.00
#
_symmetry.space_group_name_H-M   'P 1'
#
loop_
_entity.id
_entity.type
_entity.pdbx_description
1 polymer ?
#
loop_
_entity_poly.entity_id
_entity_poly.type
_entity_poly.pdbx_seq_one_letter_code
_entity_poly.pdbx_strand_id
1 'polypeptide(L)'
;MERIALDGISMQGGIPTGIPSFDSLLSNGIPPGSFILLIGESGAGCEEFAYTSIASLSRLKAQSEPKLTTRITLPQRILHITITRRKEDVIQDISRGFARDMRSELRNVHFADLSDIYFHKSLVPIQWYSKNHDTTEQREAKADTKSQLSDNILTELSNRLDQTPHQSLIVLNTLTELVTLFPAKTTWPEFTAYLRGLQRALKMWGSCMYLILTHGILNPWQECELADISDAVVHFKWEVTPTAKRQRVLFIDKFRGVLPQLEEKELVKFAVRITPSHGFEVSNIRAVI
;
A
#
# COMPACT_ATOMS: atom_id res chain seq x y z
N MET A 1 36.15 9.30 -22.90
CA MET A 1 34.78 9.69 -22.59
C MET A 1 33.85 8.71 -23.31
N GLU A 2 33.51 7.60 -22.63
CA GLU A 2 32.54 6.65 -23.14
C GLU A 2 31.14 7.27 -23.06
N ARG A 3 30.48 7.38 -24.22
CA ARG A 3 29.04 7.64 -24.25
C ARG A 3 28.34 6.39 -23.73
N ILE A 4 27.79 6.48 -22.53
CA ILE A 4 26.85 5.49 -22.00
C ILE A 4 25.67 5.50 -22.96
N ALA A 5 25.54 4.44 -23.75
CA ALA A 5 24.40 4.20 -24.60
C ALA A 5 23.16 4.06 -23.70
N LEU A 6 22.25 5.02 -23.78
CA LEU A 6 20.93 4.98 -23.15
C LEU A 6 19.92 4.14 -23.96
N ASP A 7 20.41 3.36 -24.91
CA ASP A 7 19.62 2.50 -25.77
C ASP A 7 19.30 1.19 -25.03
N GLY A 8 18.15 1.14 -24.36
CA GLY A 8 17.64 -0.09 -23.76
C GLY A 8 16.65 0.07 -22.61
N ILE A 9 16.37 1.29 -22.16
CA ILE A 9 15.29 1.50 -21.20
C ILE A 9 13.98 1.54 -22.01
N SER A 10 13.40 0.36 -22.25
CA SER A 10 11.99 0.26 -22.63
C SER A 10 11.21 1.05 -21.59
N MET A 11 10.60 2.17 -21.99
CA MET A 11 9.74 2.95 -21.11
C MET A 11 8.51 2.10 -20.81
N GLN A 12 8.57 1.34 -19.73
CA GLN A 12 7.42 0.59 -19.22
C GLN A 12 6.32 1.62 -18.90
N GLY A 13 5.09 1.32 -19.32
CA GLY A 13 3.95 2.16 -19.00
C GLY A 13 3.71 2.22 -17.48
N GLY A 14 3.25 3.37 -16.98
CA GLY A 14 2.90 3.51 -15.57
C GLY A 14 1.72 2.62 -15.18
N ILE A 15 1.66 2.24 -13.92
CA ILE A 15 0.53 1.49 -13.35
C ILE A 15 -0.53 2.52 -12.90
N PRO A 16 -1.80 2.43 -13.37
CA PRO A 16 -2.83 3.35 -12.90
C PRO A 16 -3.23 3.01 -11.47
N THR A 17 -3.70 4.01 -10.72
CA THR A 17 -4.28 3.74 -9.39
C THR A 17 -5.65 3.08 -9.48
N GLY A 18 -6.32 3.18 -10.62
CA GLY A 18 -7.70 2.75 -10.80
C GLY A 18 -8.73 3.69 -10.17
N ILE A 19 -8.30 4.84 -9.66
CA ILE A 19 -9.14 5.93 -9.14
C ILE A 19 -9.15 7.04 -10.19
N PRO A 20 -10.21 7.16 -11.02
CA PRO A 20 -10.19 8.04 -12.19
C PRO A 20 -9.87 9.51 -11.86
N SER A 21 -10.39 10.01 -10.73
CA SER A 21 -10.12 11.38 -10.27
C SER A 21 -8.65 11.60 -9.90
N PHE A 22 -7.94 10.58 -9.42
CA PHE A 22 -6.52 10.63 -9.09
C PHE A 22 -5.64 10.32 -10.32
N ASP A 23 -6.03 9.35 -11.15
CA ASP A 23 -5.31 9.00 -12.37
C ASP A 23 -5.27 10.16 -13.38
N SER A 24 -6.32 11.01 -13.42
CA SER A 24 -6.32 12.22 -14.24
C SER A 24 -5.22 13.22 -13.88
N LEU A 25 -4.71 13.18 -12.65
CA LEU A 25 -3.61 14.02 -12.16
C LEU A 25 -2.25 13.44 -12.56
N LEU A 26 -2.13 12.12 -12.52
CA LEU A 26 -0.88 11.40 -12.76
C LEU A 26 -0.50 11.30 -14.25
N SER A 27 -1.39 11.64 -15.18
CA SER A 27 -1.18 11.62 -16.63
C SER A 27 -0.65 10.31 -17.23
N ASN A 28 0.42 9.74 -16.67
CA ASN A 28 1.10 8.52 -17.13
C ASN A 28 1.01 7.38 -16.10
N GLY A 29 0.17 7.49 -15.07
CA GLY A 29 0.10 6.53 -13.96
C GLY A 29 1.27 6.63 -12.98
N ILE A 30 1.34 5.68 -12.08
CA ILE A 30 2.44 5.52 -11.11
C ILE A 30 3.66 4.99 -11.84
N PRO A 31 4.85 5.65 -11.73
CA PRO A 31 6.07 5.14 -12.33
C PRO A 31 6.37 3.70 -11.87
N PRO A 32 6.76 2.79 -12.80
CA PRO A 32 7.11 1.42 -12.43
C PRO A 32 8.23 1.38 -11.39
N GLY A 33 8.15 0.44 -10.45
CA GLY A 33 9.12 0.31 -9.37
C GLY A 33 8.91 1.29 -8.22
N SER A 34 7.75 1.94 -8.12
CA SER A 34 7.49 2.91 -7.06
C SER A 34 7.17 2.24 -5.72
N PHE A 35 7.90 2.67 -4.68
CA PHE A 35 7.68 2.34 -3.28
C PHE A 35 6.93 3.51 -2.62
N ILE A 36 5.65 3.31 -2.31
CA ILE A 36 4.70 4.39 -1.98
C ILE A 36 4.26 4.25 -0.53
N LEU A 37 4.61 5.23 0.30
CA LEU A 37 4.19 5.30 1.69
C LEU A 37 2.89 6.10 1.80
N LEU A 38 1.85 5.45 2.30
CA LEU A 38 0.54 6.01 2.56
C LEU A 38 0.39 6.21 4.07
N ILE A 39 0.45 7.45 4.56
CA ILE A 39 0.36 7.77 5.99
C ILE A 39 -1.02 8.32 6.28
N GLY A 40 -1.79 7.63 7.13
CA GLY A 40 -3.18 7.98 7.38
C GLY A 40 -3.52 8.23 8.85
N GLU A 41 -4.21 9.35 9.13
CA GLU A 41 -4.96 9.47 10.37
C GLU A 41 -6.15 8.49 10.36
N SER A 42 -6.54 7.99 11.53
CA SER A 42 -7.65 7.04 11.65
C SER A 42 -8.93 7.55 10.96
N GLY A 43 -9.44 6.77 10.01
CA GLY A 43 -10.66 7.10 9.25
C GLY A 43 -10.49 8.22 8.22
N ALA A 44 -9.27 8.68 7.93
CA ALA A 44 -9.02 9.73 6.93
C ALA A 44 -9.09 9.22 5.48
N GLY A 45 -9.20 7.91 5.25
CA GLY A 45 -9.42 7.37 3.91
C GLY A 45 -8.24 6.61 3.31
N CYS A 46 -7.19 6.34 4.07
CA CYS A 46 -5.98 5.68 3.58
C CYS A 46 -6.28 4.24 3.11
N GLU A 47 -6.99 3.44 3.90
CA GLU A 47 -7.39 2.08 3.52
C GLU A 47 -8.39 2.10 2.37
N GLU A 48 -9.36 3.01 2.39
CA GLU A 48 -10.36 3.15 1.33
C GLU A 48 -9.73 3.54 -0.01
N PHE A 49 -8.63 4.31 0.00
CA PHE A 49 -7.83 4.56 -1.20
C PHE A 49 -7.29 3.24 -1.77
N ALA A 50 -6.61 2.45 -0.95
CA ALA A 50 -6.03 1.18 -1.36
C ALA A 50 -7.12 0.18 -1.82
N TYR A 51 -8.23 0.09 -1.10
CA TYR A 51 -9.35 -0.80 -1.44
C TYR A 51 -10.03 -0.40 -2.74
N THR A 52 -10.26 0.90 -2.96
CA THR A 52 -10.80 1.41 -4.22
C THR A 52 -9.85 1.11 -5.37
N SER A 53 -8.56 1.30 -5.17
CA SER A 53 -7.51 1.02 -6.15
C SER A 53 -7.54 -0.45 -6.59
N ILE A 54 -7.40 -1.40 -5.65
CA ILE A 54 -7.34 -2.83 -6.00
C ILE A 54 -8.64 -3.34 -6.62
N ALA A 55 -9.80 -2.87 -6.16
CA ALA A 55 -11.10 -3.26 -6.70
C ALA A 55 -11.30 -2.74 -8.13
N SER A 56 -10.99 -1.47 -8.36
CA SER A 56 -11.11 -0.85 -9.68
C SER A 56 -10.15 -1.49 -10.70
N LEU A 57 -8.90 -1.74 -10.31
CA LEU A 57 -7.92 -2.41 -11.17
C LEU A 57 -8.31 -3.86 -11.45
N SER A 58 -8.83 -4.58 -10.47
CA SER A 58 -9.33 -5.95 -10.67
C SER A 58 -10.48 -5.97 -11.66
N ARG A 59 -11.40 -4.99 -11.59
CA ARG A 59 -12.48 -4.82 -12.56
C ARG A 59 -11.96 -4.49 -13.96
N LEU A 60 -10.99 -3.58 -14.08
CA LEU A 60 -10.38 -3.24 -15.37
C LEU A 60 -9.72 -4.45 -16.01
N LYS A 61 -9.04 -5.29 -15.22
CA LYS A 61 -8.46 -6.56 -15.71
C LYS A 61 -9.48 -7.57 -16.20
N ALA A 62 -10.71 -7.52 -15.71
CA ALA A 62 -11.79 -8.41 -16.15
C ALA A 62 -12.43 -7.97 -17.49
N GLN A 63 -12.14 -6.77 -17.97
CA GLN A 63 -12.65 -6.26 -19.26
C GLN A 63 -11.79 -6.80 -20.41
N SER A 64 -12.45 -7.22 -21.49
CA SER A 64 -11.77 -7.75 -22.68
C SER A 64 -10.90 -6.70 -23.40
N GLU A 65 -11.32 -5.44 -23.38
CA GLU A 65 -10.63 -4.30 -23.99
C GLU A 65 -10.67 -3.08 -23.07
N PRO A 66 -9.79 -2.98 -22.06
CA PRO A 66 -9.73 -1.79 -21.23
C PRO A 66 -9.23 -0.60 -22.05
N LYS A 67 -9.98 0.49 -22.05
CA LYS A 67 -9.55 1.76 -22.70
C LYS A 67 -8.43 2.39 -21.87
N LEU A 68 -7.19 2.05 -22.22
CA LEU A 68 -5.98 2.60 -21.61
C LEU A 68 -5.25 3.47 -22.62
N THR A 69 -4.55 4.48 -22.13
CA THR A 69 -3.60 5.23 -22.98
C THR A 69 -2.37 4.38 -23.24
N THR A 70 -1.63 4.67 -24.30
CA THR A 70 -0.41 3.93 -24.70
C THR A 70 0.71 3.93 -23.65
N ARG A 71 0.61 4.80 -22.63
CA ARG A 71 1.60 4.97 -21.55
C ARG A 71 1.17 4.33 -20.23
N ILE A 72 0.03 3.64 -20.19
CA ILE A 72 -0.51 3.00 -18.99
C ILE A 72 -0.60 1.49 -19.23
N THR A 73 -0.11 0.73 -18.26
CA THR A 73 -0.12 -0.74 -18.27
C THR A 73 -0.81 -1.25 -17.01
N LEU A 74 -1.79 -2.16 -17.17
CA LEU A 74 -2.39 -2.82 -16.02
C LEU A 74 -1.39 -3.74 -15.34
N PRO A 75 -1.41 -3.85 -13.99
CA PRO A 75 -0.51 -4.72 -13.27
C PRO A 75 -0.75 -6.19 -13.65
N GLN A 76 0.32 -6.99 -13.79
CA GLN A 76 0.20 -8.42 -14.05
C GLN A 76 -0.56 -9.15 -12.94
N ARG A 77 -0.27 -8.79 -11.69
CA ARG A 77 -0.99 -9.28 -10.51
C ARG A 77 -1.32 -8.12 -9.58
N ILE A 78 -2.42 -8.26 -8.87
CA ILE A 78 -2.78 -7.39 -7.73
C ILE A 78 -2.65 -8.28 -6.51
N LEU A 79 -1.71 -7.95 -5.61
CA LEU A 79 -1.46 -8.69 -4.38
C LEU A 79 -1.80 -7.81 -3.16
N HIS A 80 -2.70 -8.27 -2.32
CA HIS A 80 -3.02 -7.66 -1.03
C HIS A 80 -2.47 -8.53 0.09
N ILE A 81 -1.53 -7.99 0.87
CA ILE A 81 -0.91 -8.67 2.01
C ILE A 81 -1.52 -8.08 3.29
N THR A 82 -2.05 -8.93 4.15
CA THR A 82 -2.57 -8.55 5.46
C THR A 82 -1.71 -9.18 6.57
N ILE A 83 -1.48 -8.40 7.64
CA ILE A 83 -0.60 -8.80 8.75
C ILE A 83 -1.39 -9.33 9.94
N THR A 84 -2.47 -8.67 10.32
CA THR A 84 -3.27 -9.00 11.52
C THR A 84 -4.70 -9.39 11.21
N ARG A 85 -5.18 -9.04 10.02
CA ARG A 85 -6.57 -9.27 9.61
C ARG A 85 -6.65 -10.49 8.72
N ARG A 86 -7.68 -11.32 8.91
CA ARG A 86 -7.93 -12.43 8.01
C ARG A 86 -8.38 -11.92 6.64
N LYS A 87 -8.02 -12.67 5.61
CA LYS A 87 -8.46 -12.38 4.23
C LYS A 87 -9.98 -12.16 4.14
N GLU A 88 -10.77 -13.00 4.80
CA GLU A 88 -12.24 -12.93 4.76
C GLU A 88 -12.76 -11.64 5.36
N ASP A 89 -12.15 -11.16 6.46
CA ASP A 89 -12.53 -9.92 7.13
C ASP A 89 -12.22 -8.72 6.23
N VAL A 90 -11.06 -8.70 5.56
CA VAL A 90 -10.72 -7.64 4.59
C VAL A 90 -11.72 -7.61 3.43
N ILE A 91 -12.04 -8.77 2.84
CA ILE A 91 -13.03 -8.86 1.75
C ILE A 91 -14.41 -8.39 2.23
N GLN A 92 -14.79 -8.74 3.46
CA GLN A 92 -16.06 -8.31 4.03
C GLN A 92 -16.12 -6.80 4.24
N ASP A 93 -15.04 -6.18 4.73
CA ASP A 93 -15.00 -4.74 4.96
C ASP A 93 -15.02 -3.97 3.65
N ILE A 94 -14.27 -4.42 2.65
CA ILE A 94 -14.36 -3.85 1.29
C ILE A 94 -15.81 -3.96 0.78
N SER A 95 -16.44 -5.13 0.94
CA SER A 95 -17.82 -5.35 0.46
C SER A 95 -18.86 -4.52 1.20
N ARG A 96 -18.64 -4.22 2.48
CA ARG A 96 -19.54 -3.33 3.26
C ARG A 96 -19.36 -1.85 2.90
N GLY A 97 -18.16 -1.44 2.54
CA GLY A 97 -17.85 -0.06 2.17
C GLY A 97 -18.42 0.37 0.82
N PHE A 98 -18.79 -0.58 -0.05
CA PHE A 98 -19.30 -0.31 -1.39
C PHE A 98 -20.73 -0.82 -1.57
N ALA A 99 -21.54 -0.06 -2.33
CA ALA A 99 -22.95 -0.39 -2.57
C ALA A 99 -23.20 -1.54 -3.57
N ARG A 100 -22.14 -2.23 -4.00
CA ARG A 100 -22.19 -3.30 -5.02
C ARG A 100 -21.46 -4.55 -4.54
N ASP A 101 -21.73 -5.68 -5.19
CA ASP A 101 -21.03 -6.93 -4.89
C ASP A 101 -19.55 -6.86 -5.29
N MET A 102 -18.73 -6.45 -4.32
CA MET A 102 -17.28 -6.35 -4.48
C MET A 102 -16.59 -7.71 -4.56
N ARG A 103 -17.23 -8.81 -4.15
CA ARG A 103 -16.64 -10.15 -4.24
C ARG A 103 -16.34 -10.55 -5.68
N SER A 104 -17.26 -10.21 -6.60
CA SER A 104 -17.02 -10.44 -8.02
C SER A 104 -15.91 -9.56 -8.57
N GLU A 105 -15.81 -8.31 -8.11
CA GLU A 105 -14.76 -7.38 -8.52
C GLU A 105 -13.39 -7.75 -7.97
N LEU A 106 -13.29 -8.43 -6.83
CA LEU A 106 -12.04 -8.86 -6.20
C LEU A 106 -11.48 -10.19 -6.72
N ARG A 107 -12.07 -10.81 -7.74
CA ARG A 107 -11.63 -12.12 -8.28
C ARG A 107 -10.19 -12.16 -8.76
N ASN A 108 -9.69 -11.04 -9.28
CA ASN A 108 -8.32 -10.92 -9.78
C ASN A 108 -7.34 -10.39 -8.73
N VAL A 109 -7.78 -10.24 -7.46
CA VAL A 109 -6.94 -9.85 -6.34
C VAL A 109 -6.45 -11.11 -5.62
N HIS A 110 -5.14 -11.27 -5.53
CA HIS A 110 -4.52 -12.29 -4.72
C HIS A 110 -4.34 -11.78 -3.29
N PHE A 111 -4.75 -12.58 -2.31
CA PHE A 111 -4.61 -12.25 -0.90
C PHE A 111 -3.56 -13.14 -0.26
N ALA A 112 -2.59 -12.55 0.43
CA ALA A 112 -1.66 -13.23 1.31
C ALA A 112 -1.96 -12.82 2.76
N ASP A 113 -2.35 -13.79 3.56
CA ASP A 113 -2.67 -13.62 4.99
C ASP A 113 -1.47 -14.08 5.81
N LEU A 114 -0.85 -13.16 6.54
CA LEU A 114 0.29 -13.43 7.43
C LEU A 114 -0.12 -13.41 8.91
N SER A 115 -1.41 -13.35 9.21
CA SER A 115 -1.91 -13.23 10.59
C SER A 115 -1.57 -14.43 11.45
N ASP A 116 -1.59 -15.64 10.91
CA ASP A 116 -1.18 -16.84 11.64
C ASP A 116 0.28 -16.74 12.12
N ILE A 117 1.19 -16.23 11.27
CA ILE A 117 2.60 -16.05 11.63
C ILE A 117 2.75 -14.93 12.67
N TYR A 118 2.02 -13.82 12.46
CA TYR A 118 2.08 -12.68 13.36
C TYR A 118 1.61 -13.04 14.78
N PHE A 119 0.51 -13.80 14.91
CA PHE A 119 -0.05 -14.17 16.21
C PHE A 119 0.58 -15.43 16.82
N HIS A 120 1.29 -16.24 16.06
CA HIS A 120 1.82 -17.54 16.51
C HIS A 120 2.61 -17.48 17.81
N LYS A 121 3.38 -16.39 18.05
CA LYS A 121 4.18 -16.17 19.26
C LYS A 121 3.62 -15.10 20.19
N SER A 122 2.39 -14.68 19.94
CA SER A 122 1.71 -13.70 20.79
C SER A 122 0.98 -14.37 21.95
N LEU A 123 0.47 -13.58 22.90
CA LEU A 123 -0.41 -14.06 23.98
C LEU A 123 -1.84 -14.34 23.48
N VAL A 124 -2.12 -14.14 22.20
CA VAL A 124 -3.44 -14.39 21.61
C VAL A 124 -3.71 -15.89 21.55
N PRO A 125 -4.86 -16.38 22.08
CA PRO A 125 -5.23 -17.78 21.98
C PRO A 125 -5.34 -18.24 20.53
N ILE A 126 -4.79 -19.43 20.21
CA ILE A 126 -4.70 -19.95 18.85
C ILE A 126 -6.08 -20.05 18.16
N GLN A 127 -7.11 -20.38 18.94
CA GLN A 127 -8.48 -20.49 18.44
C GLN A 127 -9.08 -19.15 17.97
N TRP A 128 -8.44 -18.02 18.27
CA TRP A 128 -8.91 -16.70 17.84
C TRP A 128 -8.39 -16.30 16.45
N TYR A 129 -7.28 -16.88 16.00
CA TYR A 129 -6.66 -16.50 14.74
C TYR A 129 -6.46 -17.66 13.75
N SER A 130 -6.33 -18.89 14.21
CA SER A 130 -6.16 -20.05 13.32
C SER A 130 -7.37 -20.98 13.35
N LYS A 131 -7.76 -21.49 12.17
CA LYS A 131 -8.84 -22.46 12.01
C LYS A 131 -8.36 -23.90 12.19
N ASN A 132 -7.04 -24.14 12.10
CA ASN A 132 -6.45 -25.46 12.22
C ASN A 132 -6.16 -25.74 13.70
N HIS A 133 -7.04 -26.52 14.34
CA HIS A 133 -6.93 -26.91 15.74
C HIS A 133 -5.87 -28.00 16.00
N ASP A 134 -5.13 -28.45 15.01
CA ASP A 134 -4.15 -29.51 15.18
C ASP A 134 -2.84 -28.99 15.81
N THR A 135 -2.56 -29.59 16.95
CA THR A 135 -1.30 -29.67 17.70
C THR A 135 -1.11 -28.72 18.88
N THR A 136 -1.64 -29.22 20.01
CA THR A 136 -1.22 -28.80 21.36
C THR A 136 0.28 -29.08 21.60
N GLU A 137 0.90 -29.97 20.83
CA GLU A 137 2.28 -30.44 21.02
C GLU A 137 3.37 -29.46 20.54
N GLN A 138 3.03 -28.48 19.71
CA GLN A 138 4.02 -27.47 19.22
C GLN A 138 4.19 -26.28 20.17
N ARG A 139 3.40 -26.16 21.22
CA ARG A 139 3.45 -25.04 22.19
C ARG A 139 4.64 -25.09 23.15
N GLU A 140 5.20 -26.26 23.43
CA GLU A 140 6.22 -26.43 24.49
C GLU A 140 7.67 -26.21 24.00
N ALA A 141 7.90 -26.11 22.70
CA ALA A 141 9.26 -26.15 22.16
C ALA A 141 9.92 -24.79 21.89
N LYS A 142 9.22 -23.64 22.00
CA LYS A 142 9.81 -22.37 21.53
C LYS A 142 9.47 -21.17 22.41
N ALA A 143 10.18 -21.05 23.52
CA ALA A 143 10.45 -19.78 24.20
C ALA A 143 11.49 -18.98 23.39
N ASP A 144 11.14 -18.64 22.15
CA ASP A 144 12.06 -17.91 21.27
C ASP A 144 11.71 -16.42 21.24
N THR A 145 12.75 -15.61 21.34
CA THR A 145 12.77 -14.17 21.48
C THR A 145 12.02 -13.41 20.36
N LYS A 146 11.61 -12.18 20.63
CA LYS A 146 10.97 -11.22 19.69
C LYS A 146 11.71 -11.10 18.34
N SER A 147 13.04 -11.28 18.32
CA SER A 147 13.86 -11.25 17.11
C SER A 147 13.49 -12.36 16.11
N GLN A 148 13.13 -13.55 16.59
CA GLN A 148 12.75 -14.64 15.69
C GLN A 148 11.35 -14.46 15.06
N LEU A 149 10.45 -13.70 15.69
CA LEU A 149 9.16 -13.38 15.09
C LEU A 149 9.33 -12.37 13.95
N SER A 150 10.15 -11.33 14.16
CA SER A 150 10.47 -10.35 13.12
C SER A 150 11.12 -11.02 11.90
N ASP A 151 12.08 -11.89 12.12
CA ASP A 151 12.77 -12.61 11.05
C ASP A 151 11.82 -13.54 10.29
N ASN A 152 10.96 -14.26 10.99
CA ASN A 152 9.99 -15.16 10.36
C ASN A 152 8.97 -14.41 9.49
N ILE A 153 8.44 -13.27 9.96
CA ILE A 153 7.46 -12.50 9.21
C ILE A 153 8.06 -11.80 8.00
N LEU A 154 9.29 -11.25 8.12
CA LEU A 154 9.99 -10.65 6.99
C LEU A 154 10.41 -11.72 5.96
N THR A 155 10.81 -12.90 6.41
CA THR A 155 11.12 -14.03 5.53
C THR A 155 9.90 -14.47 4.75
N GLU A 156 8.75 -14.63 5.40
CA GLU A 156 7.52 -15.03 4.69
C GLU A 156 7.03 -13.90 3.78
N LEU A 157 7.12 -12.65 4.22
CA LEU A 157 6.81 -11.50 3.35
C LEU A 157 7.69 -11.54 2.09
N SER A 158 9.00 -11.76 2.23
CA SER A 158 9.93 -11.88 1.09
C SER A 158 9.54 -13.03 0.18
N ASN A 159 9.22 -14.21 0.72
CA ASN A 159 8.78 -15.38 -0.06
C ASN A 159 7.53 -15.07 -0.89
N ARG A 160 6.55 -14.33 -0.32
CA ARG A 160 5.34 -13.93 -1.05
C ARG A 160 5.64 -12.93 -2.16
N LEU A 161 6.56 -12.01 -1.90
CA LEU A 161 6.98 -11.01 -2.88
C LEU A 161 7.75 -11.66 -4.03
N ASP A 162 8.69 -12.58 -3.75
CA ASP A 162 9.49 -13.28 -4.76
C ASP A 162 8.63 -14.18 -5.68
N GLN A 163 7.52 -14.72 -5.15
CA GLN A 163 6.54 -15.50 -5.92
C GLN A 163 5.59 -14.62 -6.74
N THR A 164 5.68 -13.30 -6.61
CA THR A 164 4.79 -12.36 -7.29
C THR A 164 5.39 -11.98 -8.65
N PRO A 165 4.63 -12.09 -9.76
CA PRO A 165 5.11 -11.67 -11.06
C PRO A 165 5.59 -10.23 -11.07
N HIS A 166 6.56 -9.93 -11.91
CA HIS A 166 6.99 -8.56 -12.16
C HIS A 166 5.84 -7.69 -12.66
N GLN A 167 5.98 -6.36 -12.59
CA GLN A 167 4.94 -5.39 -12.99
C GLN A 167 3.60 -5.60 -12.24
N SER A 168 3.66 -5.91 -10.97
CA SER A 168 2.50 -6.10 -10.09
C SER A 168 2.22 -4.86 -9.26
N LEU A 169 0.95 -4.73 -8.81
CA LEU A 169 0.59 -3.83 -7.72
C LEU A 169 0.48 -4.63 -6.43
N ILE A 170 1.21 -4.21 -5.40
CA ILE A 170 1.27 -4.85 -4.10
C ILE A 170 0.74 -3.87 -3.06
N VAL A 171 -0.12 -4.33 -2.14
CA VAL A 171 -0.60 -3.55 -1.00
C VAL A 171 -0.22 -4.27 0.27
N LEU A 172 0.55 -3.62 1.15
CA LEU A 172 0.85 -4.09 2.50
C LEU A 172 -0.07 -3.38 3.50
N ASN A 173 -1.01 -4.12 4.06
CA ASN A 173 -2.00 -3.62 5.01
C ASN A 173 -1.85 -4.36 6.36
N THR A 174 -1.10 -3.82 7.35
CA THR A 174 -0.46 -2.50 7.31
C THR A 174 1.03 -2.62 7.69
N LEU A 175 1.81 -1.62 7.33
CA LEU A 175 3.19 -1.47 7.79
C LEU A 175 3.23 -1.20 9.30
N THR A 176 2.14 -0.66 9.86
CA THR A 176 2.01 -0.30 11.28
C THR A 176 2.35 -1.46 12.21
N GLU A 177 1.86 -2.66 11.93
CA GLU A 177 2.13 -3.84 12.74
C GLU A 177 3.59 -4.26 12.62
N LEU A 178 4.17 -4.16 11.43
CA LEU A 178 5.58 -4.53 11.23
C LEU A 178 6.51 -3.60 11.99
N VAL A 179 6.32 -2.27 11.93
CA VAL A 179 7.21 -1.32 12.62
C VAL A 179 7.23 -1.51 14.13
N THR A 180 6.14 -2.03 14.73
CA THR A 180 6.07 -2.30 16.17
C THR A 180 6.94 -3.50 16.61
N LEU A 181 7.34 -4.36 15.67
CA LEU A 181 8.23 -5.49 15.94
C LEU A 181 9.71 -5.06 16.00
N PHE A 182 10.03 -3.84 15.53
CA PHE A 182 11.39 -3.34 15.43
C PHE A 182 11.61 -2.12 16.36
N PRO A 183 11.95 -2.35 17.65
CA PRO A 183 12.25 -1.26 18.57
C PRO A 183 13.36 -0.35 18.07
N ALA A 184 13.18 0.94 18.20
CA ALA A 184 13.98 2.00 17.59
C ALA A 184 15.51 1.91 17.81
N LYS A 185 15.96 1.34 18.92
CA LYS A 185 17.39 1.40 19.29
C LYS A 185 18.22 0.21 18.77
N THR A 186 17.60 -0.94 18.54
CA THR A 186 18.35 -2.18 18.29
C THR A 186 18.09 -2.76 16.90
N THR A 187 16.86 -2.84 16.49
CA THR A 187 16.45 -3.56 15.27
C THR A 187 15.95 -2.65 14.14
N TRP A 188 15.77 -1.36 14.43
CA TRP A 188 15.30 -0.39 13.42
C TRP A 188 16.24 -0.26 12.21
N PRO A 189 17.60 -0.20 12.38
CA PRO A 189 18.48 -0.14 11.21
C PRO A 189 18.39 -1.37 10.30
N GLU A 190 18.17 -2.56 10.85
CA GLU A 190 17.98 -3.79 10.09
C GLU A 190 16.67 -3.74 9.30
N PHE A 191 15.61 -3.25 9.93
CA PHE A 191 14.32 -3.07 9.27
C PHE A 191 14.38 -2.04 8.13
N THR A 192 15.05 -0.90 8.34
CA THR A 192 15.21 0.10 7.27
C THR A 192 16.13 -0.38 6.16
N ALA A 193 17.15 -1.19 6.46
CA ALA A 193 17.96 -1.86 5.45
C ALA A 193 17.13 -2.85 4.61
N TYR A 194 16.24 -3.62 5.25
CA TYR A 194 15.30 -4.50 4.56
C TYR A 194 14.39 -3.69 3.60
N LEU A 195 13.82 -2.57 4.07
CA LEU A 195 12.96 -1.72 3.23
C LEU A 195 13.73 -1.10 2.05
N ARG A 196 14.99 -0.70 2.24
CA ARG A 196 15.86 -0.22 1.14
C ARG A 196 16.13 -1.34 0.12
N GLY A 197 16.35 -2.57 0.59
CA GLY A 197 16.48 -3.76 -0.25
C GLY A 197 15.20 -4.01 -1.05
N LEU A 198 14.06 -3.95 -0.40
CA LEU A 198 12.75 -4.12 -1.03
C LEU A 198 12.48 -3.03 -2.08
N GLN A 199 12.76 -1.75 -1.78
CA GLN A 199 12.65 -0.67 -2.77
C GLN A 199 13.49 -0.96 -4.02
N ARG A 200 14.72 -1.44 -3.83
CA ARG A 200 15.60 -1.82 -4.94
C ARG A 200 15.02 -2.98 -5.76
N ALA A 201 14.47 -3.99 -5.09
CA ALA A 201 13.83 -5.13 -5.75
C ALA A 201 12.62 -4.70 -6.58
N LEU A 202 11.74 -3.84 -6.03
CA LEU A 202 10.58 -3.30 -6.74
C LEU A 202 10.97 -2.57 -8.03
N LYS A 203 12.08 -1.81 -8.01
CA LYS A 203 12.61 -1.16 -9.21
C LYS A 203 13.04 -2.16 -10.28
N MET A 204 13.71 -3.25 -9.88
CA MET A 204 14.10 -4.31 -10.80
C MET A 204 12.89 -5.07 -11.37
N TRP A 205 11.85 -5.27 -10.54
CA TRP A 205 10.63 -5.95 -10.95
C TRP A 205 9.65 -5.05 -11.74
N GLY A 206 9.85 -3.73 -11.72
CA GLY A 206 8.87 -2.78 -12.25
C GLY A 206 7.53 -2.81 -11.53
N SER A 207 7.48 -3.33 -10.29
CA SER A 207 6.27 -3.47 -9.47
C SER A 207 6.10 -2.26 -8.57
N CYS A 208 4.84 -1.85 -8.35
CA CYS A 208 4.52 -0.77 -7.40
C CYS A 208 4.00 -1.35 -6.09
N MET A 209 4.35 -0.71 -4.97
CA MET A 209 3.91 -1.16 -3.65
C MET A 209 3.36 -0.01 -2.81
N TYR A 210 2.15 -0.18 -2.29
CA TYR A 210 1.55 0.67 -1.26
C TYR A 210 1.86 0.11 0.12
N LEU A 211 2.41 0.95 0.99
CA LEU A 211 2.66 0.64 2.39
C LEU A 211 1.78 1.54 3.24
N ILE A 212 0.80 0.96 3.90
CA ILE A 212 -0.15 1.69 4.74
C ILE A 212 0.45 1.83 6.14
N LEU A 213 0.58 3.08 6.61
CA LEU A 213 1.10 3.41 7.93
C LEU A 213 0.11 4.31 8.68
N THR A 214 -0.21 3.97 9.91
CA THR A 214 -1.01 4.84 10.78
C THR A 214 -0.16 6.03 11.24
N HIS A 215 -0.66 7.23 11.04
CA HIS A 215 -0.01 8.46 11.48
C HIS A 215 0.18 8.50 13.01
N GLY A 216 1.36 8.96 13.45
CA GLY A 216 1.67 9.14 14.86
C GLY A 216 2.10 7.86 15.61
N ILE A 217 2.23 6.72 14.94
CA ILE A 217 2.77 5.49 15.54
C ILE A 217 4.28 5.58 15.70
N LEU A 218 4.96 6.21 14.76
CA LEU A 218 6.41 6.38 14.75
C LEU A 218 6.84 7.71 15.35
N ASN A 219 8.06 7.74 15.86
CA ASN A 219 8.71 9.00 16.19
C ASN A 219 8.98 9.80 14.90
N PRO A 220 9.04 11.14 14.96
CA PRO A 220 9.23 11.97 13.76
C PRO A 220 10.45 11.60 12.91
N TRP A 221 11.58 11.23 13.54
CA TRP A 221 12.79 10.82 12.81
C TRP A 221 12.62 9.49 12.09
N GLN A 222 11.87 8.53 12.65
CA GLN A 222 11.55 7.25 11.99
C GLN A 222 10.63 7.46 10.79
N GLU A 223 9.62 8.32 10.94
CA GLU A 223 8.72 8.67 9.84
C GLU A 223 9.49 9.38 8.71
N CYS A 224 10.41 10.31 9.06
CA CYS A 224 11.31 10.93 8.08
C CYS A 224 12.21 9.92 7.36
N GLU A 225 12.74 8.90 8.06
CA GLU A 225 13.57 7.87 7.43
C GLU A 225 12.76 7.00 6.47
N LEU A 226 11.52 6.61 6.83
CA LEU A 226 10.62 5.89 5.92
C LEU A 226 10.25 6.76 4.70
N ALA A 227 10.00 8.04 4.91
CA ALA A 227 9.74 8.99 3.83
C ALA A 227 10.94 9.14 2.89
N ASP A 228 12.18 9.14 3.42
CA ASP A 228 13.40 9.17 2.60
C ASP A 228 13.54 7.92 1.72
N ILE A 229 13.31 6.75 2.28
CA ILE A 229 13.32 5.48 1.54
C ILE A 229 12.29 5.48 0.42
N SER A 230 11.10 6.03 0.66
CA SER A 230 9.96 5.97 -0.26
C SER A 230 10.17 6.81 -1.53
N ASP A 231 9.62 6.37 -2.65
CA ASP A 231 9.57 7.13 -3.90
C ASP A 231 8.40 8.13 -3.91
N ALA A 232 7.32 7.79 -3.21
CA ALA A 232 6.19 8.69 -2.98
C ALA A 232 5.73 8.64 -1.52
N VAL A 233 5.29 9.78 -1.00
CA VAL A 233 4.69 9.93 0.33
C VAL A 233 3.37 10.68 0.17
N VAL A 234 2.29 10.03 0.59
CA VAL A 234 0.93 10.55 0.52
C VAL A 234 0.31 10.53 1.91
N HIS A 235 -0.12 11.69 2.38
CA HIS A 235 -0.78 11.84 3.68
C HIS A 235 -2.29 11.93 3.54
N PHE A 236 -3.00 11.21 4.40
CA PHE A 236 -4.45 11.27 4.55
C PHE A 236 -4.77 11.85 5.92
N LYS A 237 -5.40 13.01 5.95
CA LYS A 237 -5.63 13.77 7.20
C LYS A 237 -7.07 14.27 7.31
N TRP A 238 -7.42 14.65 8.51
CA TRP A 238 -8.63 15.41 8.78
C TRP A 238 -8.31 16.88 8.93
N GLU A 239 -9.06 17.72 8.25
CA GLU A 239 -9.01 19.17 8.44
C GLU A 239 -10.39 19.72 8.84
N VAL A 240 -10.36 20.83 9.55
CA VAL A 240 -11.57 21.61 9.87
C VAL A 240 -11.63 22.77 8.89
N THR A 241 -12.70 22.82 8.12
CA THR A 241 -12.93 23.93 7.18
C THR A 241 -13.26 25.23 7.94
N PRO A 242 -13.15 26.41 7.29
CA PRO A 242 -13.55 27.68 7.90
C PRO A 242 -15.01 27.70 8.41
N THR A 243 -15.86 26.84 7.85
CA THR A 243 -17.26 26.66 8.28
C THR A 243 -17.44 25.63 9.40
N ALA A 244 -16.35 25.27 10.11
CA ALA A 244 -16.31 24.29 11.19
C ALA A 244 -16.75 22.87 10.80
N LYS A 245 -16.74 22.52 9.51
CA LYS A 245 -17.00 21.16 9.03
C LYS A 245 -15.71 20.37 8.94
N ARG A 246 -15.74 19.13 9.44
CA ARG A 246 -14.63 18.18 9.30
C ARG A 246 -14.58 17.62 7.87
N GLN A 247 -13.43 17.70 7.25
CA GLN A 247 -13.21 17.25 5.87
C GLN A 247 -11.98 16.35 5.79
N ARG A 248 -12.04 15.30 5.01
CA ARG A 248 -10.86 14.50 4.66
C ARG A 248 -10.06 15.22 3.59
N VAL A 249 -8.74 15.20 3.73
CA VAL A 249 -7.81 15.76 2.76
C VAL A 249 -6.68 14.78 2.47
N LEU A 250 -6.18 14.83 1.25
CA LEU A 250 -5.00 14.11 0.80
C LEU A 250 -3.92 15.12 0.42
N PHE A 251 -2.69 14.90 0.87
CA PHE A 251 -1.50 15.66 0.49
C PHE A 251 -0.47 14.75 -0.15
N ILE A 252 0.20 15.25 -1.16
CA ILE A 252 1.35 14.60 -1.78
C ILE A 252 2.60 15.36 -1.38
N ASP A 253 3.37 14.82 -0.41
CA ASP A 253 4.59 15.45 0.06
C ASP A 253 5.79 15.11 -0.83
N LYS A 254 5.77 13.94 -1.45
CA LYS A 254 6.84 13.45 -2.29
C LYS A 254 6.24 12.54 -3.37
N PHE A 255 6.71 12.71 -4.61
CA PHE A 255 6.42 11.77 -5.68
C PHE A 255 7.48 11.93 -6.77
N ARG A 256 8.52 11.09 -6.71
CA ARG A 256 9.65 11.16 -7.64
C ARG A 256 9.20 11.03 -9.09
N GLY A 257 9.60 11.99 -9.92
CA GLY A 257 9.26 12.03 -11.34
C GLY A 257 7.83 12.51 -11.65
N VAL A 258 6.99 12.75 -10.63
CA VAL A 258 5.60 13.21 -10.81
C VAL A 258 5.36 14.55 -10.11
N LEU A 259 5.89 14.74 -8.89
CA LEU A 259 5.62 15.92 -8.06
C LEU A 259 5.86 17.28 -8.78
N PRO A 260 6.95 17.49 -9.52
CA PRO A 260 7.16 18.78 -10.20
C PRO A 260 6.03 19.15 -11.16
N GLN A 261 5.42 18.18 -11.83
CA GLN A 261 4.28 18.41 -12.73
C GLN A 261 2.98 18.72 -11.97
N LEU A 262 2.84 18.18 -10.76
CA LEU A 262 1.70 18.49 -9.89
C LEU A 262 1.85 19.86 -9.25
N GLU A 263 3.04 20.23 -8.80
CA GLU A 263 3.34 21.55 -8.22
C GLU A 263 3.13 22.68 -9.23
N GLU A 264 3.58 22.50 -10.47
CA GLU A 264 3.34 23.47 -11.55
C GLU A 264 1.84 23.73 -11.78
N LYS A 265 0.98 22.74 -11.48
CA LYS A 265 -0.47 22.83 -11.58
C LYS A 265 -1.15 23.16 -10.25
N GLU A 266 -0.39 23.40 -9.18
CA GLU A 266 -0.89 23.60 -7.80
C GLU A 266 -1.73 22.42 -7.29
N LEU A 267 -1.40 21.18 -7.72
CA LEU A 267 -2.17 19.96 -7.47
C LEU A 267 -1.50 19.07 -6.43
N VAL A 268 -1.16 19.60 -5.24
CA VAL A 268 -0.52 18.84 -4.17
C VAL A 268 -1.45 18.55 -2.97
N LYS A 269 -2.61 19.22 -2.93
CA LYS A 269 -3.62 19.06 -1.87
C LYS A 269 -5.01 18.86 -2.47
N PHE A 270 -5.71 17.85 -1.99
CA PHE A 270 -7.02 17.44 -2.51
C PHE A 270 -8.04 17.23 -1.39
N ALA A 271 -9.28 17.64 -1.63
CA ALA A 271 -10.40 17.16 -0.83
C ALA A 271 -10.71 15.70 -1.17
N VAL A 272 -10.97 14.90 -0.14
CA VAL A 272 -11.30 13.49 -0.28
C VAL A 272 -12.78 13.26 -0.01
N ARG A 273 -13.42 12.52 -0.91
CA ARG A 273 -14.78 12.02 -0.78
C ARG A 273 -14.78 10.50 -0.86
N ILE A 274 -15.49 9.87 0.06
CA ILE A 274 -15.67 8.42 0.06
C ILE A 274 -17.17 8.14 -0.03
N THR A 275 -17.57 7.45 -1.08
CA THR A 275 -18.97 7.13 -1.33
C THR A 275 -19.15 5.63 -1.56
N PRO A 276 -20.31 5.04 -1.17
CA PRO A 276 -20.56 3.63 -1.45
C PRO A 276 -20.58 3.28 -2.94
N SER A 277 -20.96 4.24 -3.81
CA SER A 277 -21.08 4.02 -5.25
C SER A 277 -19.76 4.08 -6.01
N HIS A 278 -18.83 4.97 -5.62
CA HIS A 278 -17.60 5.23 -6.35
C HIS A 278 -16.34 4.90 -5.54
N GLY A 279 -16.48 4.66 -4.22
CA GLY A 279 -15.35 4.48 -3.33
C GLY A 279 -14.64 5.80 -3.02
N PHE A 280 -13.32 5.78 -3.08
CA PHE A 280 -12.46 6.92 -2.83
C PHE A 280 -12.33 7.80 -4.08
N GLU A 281 -12.57 9.08 -3.92
CA GLU A 281 -12.45 10.10 -4.97
C GLU A 281 -11.71 11.32 -4.42
N VAL A 282 -10.98 12.01 -5.30
CA VAL A 282 -10.32 13.29 -4.97
C VAL A 282 -10.90 14.42 -5.81
N SER A 283 -10.91 15.60 -5.25
CA SER A 283 -11.22 16.84 -5.95
C SER A 283 -10.24 17.94 -5.54
N ASN A 284 -9.92 18.85 -6.47
CA ASN A 284 -9.02 19.96 -6.17
C ASN A 284 -9.66 20.86 -5.10
N ILE A 285 -8.86 21.21 -4.09
CA ILE A 285 -9.21 22.32 -3.20
C ILE A 285 -8.78 23.59 -3.93
N ARG A 286 -9.72 24.24 -4.59
CA ARG A 286 -9.49 25.63 -5.05
C ARG A 286 -9.44 26.49 -3.80
N ALA A 287 -8.29 27.13 -3.54
CA ALA A 287 -8.23 28.21 -2.59
C ALA A 287 -9.18 29.30 -3.13
N VAL A 288 -10.29 29.54 -2.44
CA VAL A 288 -11.07 30.75 -2.64
C VAL A 288 -10.22 31.84 -2.00
N ILE A 289 -9.49 32.59 -2.84
CA ILE A 289 -8.76 33.80 -2.48
C ILE A 289 -9.78 34.89 -2.23
#